data_0767003e23effd99717a43decd8d11aa
#
_entry.id   0767003e23effd99717a43decd8d11aa
#
_cell.length_a   1.000
_cell.length_b   1.000
_cell.length_c   1.000
_cell.angle_alpha   90.00
_cell.angle_beta   90.00
_cell.angle_gamma   90.00
#
_symmetry.space_group_name_H-M   'P 1'
#
loop_
_entity.id
_entity.type
_entity.pdbx_description
1 polymer ?
#
loop_
_entity_poly.entity_id
_entity_poly.type
_entity_poly.pdbx_seq_one_letter_code
_entity_poly.pdbx_strand_id
1 'polypeptide(L)'
;NIRVHEIWRSTYKRGCFQEIHDHLPHHLSGVLFLDDHEENCGRFYFHHRHYSELTQEWKELYFPQSRMYIPAKRGQVLLFPSHMMHGVSVHRSDKVRRTVAFNINLELNKQNHSKNENLS
;
A
#
# COMPACT_ATOMS: atom_id res chain seq x y z
N ASN A 1 -2.49 17.20 13.76
CA ASN A 1 -2.33 15.99 14.57
C ASN A 1 -2.34 14.73 13.69
N ILE A 2 -1.51 13.80 14.07
CA ILE A 2 -1.43 12.47 13.42
C ILE A 2 -1.98 11.45 14.42
N ARG A 3 -2.91 10.64 13.95
CA ARG A 3 -3.47 9.56 14.75
C ARG A 3 -3.32 8.23 14.03
N VAL A 4 -2.64 7.29 14.66
CA VAL A 4 -2.63 5.89 14.19
C VAL A 4 -3.96 5.29 14.60
N HIS A 5 -4.78 4.93 13.61
CA HIS A 5 -6.15 4.49 13.86
C HIS A 5 -6.26 2.99 14.02
N GLU A 6 -5.56 2.25 13.20
CA GLU A 6 -5.54 0.80 13.22
C GLU A 6 -4.11 0.30 13.06
N ILE A 7 -3.79 -0.78 13.77
CA ILE A 7 -2.52 -1.49 13.63
C ILE A 7 -2.84 -2.98 13.67
N TRP A 8 -2.29 -3.73 12.74
CA TRP A 8 -2.46 -5.19 12.74
C TRP A 8 -1.25 -5.90 12.17
N ARG A 9 -1.07 -7.14 12.62
CA ARG A 9 -0.01 -8.02 12.17
C ARG A 9 -0.57 -9.02 11.17
N SER A 10 0.12 -9.23 10.07
CA SER A 10 -0.21 -10.24 9.07
C SER A 10 0.92 -11.25 8.95
N THR A 11 0.54 -12.51 8.84
CA THR A 11 1.46 -13.63 8.65
C THR A 11 1.03 -14.39 7.40
N TYR A 12 1.91 -14.44 6.41
CA TYR A 12 1.66 -15.15 5.16
C TYR A 12 2.39 -16.48 5.19
N LYS A 13 1.63 -17.55 5.12
CA LYS A 13 2.11 -18.91 4.92
C LYS A 13 1.91 -19.30 3.47
N ARG A 14 2.44 -20.45 3.06
CA ARG A 14 2.26 -20.95 1.70
C ARG A 14 0.79 -20.92 1.30
N GLY A 15 0.50 -20.33 0.14
CA GLY A 15 -0.84 -20.18 -0.40
C GLY A 15 -1.58 -18.91 0.03
N CYS A 16 -1.08 -18.17 1.01
CA CYS A 16 -1.69 -16.92 1.43
C CYS A 16 -1.41 -15.80 0.42
N PHE A 17 -2.38 -14.91 0.26
CA PHE A 17 -2.27 -13.73 -0.58
C PHE A 17 -3.20 -12.65 -0.03
N GLN A 18 -3.06 -11.44 -0.54
CA GLN A 18 -3.97 -10.34 -0.23
C GLN A 18 -4.56 -9.83 -1.55
N GLU A 19 -5.88 -9.84 -1.65
CA GLU A 19 -6.57 -9.30 -2.81
C GLU A 19 -6.33 -7.80 -2.94
N ILE A 20 -6.50 -7.27 -4.15
CA ILE A 20 -6.42 -5.84 -4.44
C ILE A 20 -7.49 -5.11 -3.62
N HIS A 21 -7.06 -4.12 -2.86
CA HIS A 21 -7.94 -3.33 -2.00
C HIS A 21 -7.34 -1.95 -1.74
N ASP A 22 -8.13 -1.07 -1.13
CA ASP A 22 -7.68 0.20 -0.58
C ASP A 22 -8.04 0.30 0.90
N HIS A 23 -7.65 1.39 1.54
CA HIS A 23 -7.94 1.62 2.96
C HIS A 23 -8.75 2.89 3.19
N LEU A 24 -9.56 3.28 2.22
CA LEU A 24 -10.47 4.41 2.45
C LEU A 24 -11.43 4.10 3.61
N PRO A 25 -11.81 5.07 4.42
CA PRO A 25 -11.58 6.51 4.29
C PRO A 25 -10.31 7.04 5.00
N HIS A 26 -9.38 6.19 5.39
CA HIS A 26 -8.13 6.63 6.03
C HIS A 26 -7.30 7.50 5.05
N HIS A 27 -6.37 8.29 5.60
CA HIS A 27 -5.57 9.22 4.81
C HIS A 27 -4.28 8.59 4.31
N LEU A 28 -3.52 7.99 5.21
CA LEU A 28 -2.28 7.29 4.89
C LEU A 28 -2.33 5.87 5.41
N SER A 29 -1.69 4.99 4.69
CA SER A 29 -1.50 3.60 5.10
C SER A 29 -0.03 3.27 5.11
N GLY A 30 0.36 2.34 5.96
CA GLY A 30 1.75 1.93 6.06
C GLY A 30 1.90 0.45 6.25
N VAL A 31 3.04 -0.05 5.84
CA VAL A 31 3.44 -1.45 6.04
C VAL A 31 4.88 -1.47 6.51
N LEU A 32 5.11 -2.10 7.67
CA LEU A 32 6.44 -2.44 8.15
C LEU A 32 6.73 -3.88 7.76
N PHE A 33 7.79 -4.09 6.99
CA PHE A 33 8.23 -5.42 6.59
C PHE A 33 9.11 -6.02 7.69
N LEU A 34 8.71 -7.16 8.22
CA LEU A 34 9.47 -7.85 9.28
C LEU A 34 10.45 -8.89 8.73
N ASP A 35 10.34 -9.22 7.45
CA ASP A 35 11.19 -10.20 6.77
C ASP A 35 11.69 -9.64 5.44
N ASP A 36 12.89 -10.06 5.04
CA ASP A 36 13.42 -9.74 3.72
C ASP A 36 12.64 -10.46 2.63
N HIS A 37 12.59 -9.82 1.45
CA HIS A 37 12.04 -10.47 0.27
C HIS A 37 12.98 -11.61 -0.15
N GLU A 38 12.43 -12.81 -0.27
CA GLU A 38 13.11 -13.99 -0.77
C GLU A 38 12.38 -14.55 -1.99
N GLU A 39 13.08 -15.41 -2.72
CA GLU A 39 12.48 -16.09 -3.87
C GLU A 39 11.21 -16.84 -3.44
N ASN A 40 10.19 -16.77 -4.28
CA ASN A 40 8.87 -17.36 -4.07
C ASN A 40 8.03 -16.76 -2.93
N CYS A 41 8.52 -15.73 -2.25
CA CYS A 41 7.70 -14.99 -1.28
C CYS A 41 6.60 -14.21 -1.96
N GLY A 42 5.48 -14.04 -1.27
CA GLY A 42 4.45 -13.10 -1.66
C GLY A 42 5.04 -11.70 -1.76
N ARG A 43 4.68 -10.96 -2.79
CA ARG A 43 5.22 -9.63 -3.06
C ARG A 43 4.15 -8.57 -2.97
N PHE A 44 4.44 -7.49 -2.24
CA PHE A 44 3.59 -6.32 -2.18
C PHE A 44 3.62 -5.59 -3.54
N TYR A 45 2.46 -5.16 -4.02
CA TYR A 45 2.36 -4.41 -5.27
C TYR A 45 1.27 -3.35 -5.18
N PHE A 46 1.48 -2.26 -5.93
CA PHE A 46 0.42 -1.30 -6.25
C PHE A 46 -0.22 -1.67 -7.57
N HIS A 47 -1.54 -1.51 -7.62
CA HIS A 47 -2.32 -1.76 -8.83
C HIS A 47 -2.67 -0.44 -9.50
N HIS A 48 -2.42 -0.33 -10.79
CA HIS A 48 -2.83 0.84 -11.57
C HIS A 48 -4.35 0.78 -11.78
N ARG A 49 -5.08 1.63 -11.07
CA ARG A 49 -6.55 1.60 -10.99
C ARG A 49 -7.22 1.66 -12.37
N HIS A 50 -6.70 2.47 -13.28
CA HIS A 50 -7.28 2.69 -14.60
C HIS A 50 -6.54 1.97 -15.73
N TYR A 51 -5.75 0.96 -15.41
CA TYR A 51 -4.93 0.27 -16.41
C TYR A 51 -5.77 -0.29 -17.57
N SER A 52 -6.91 -0.88 -17.28
CA SER A 52 -7.78 -1.46 -18.31
C SER A 52 -8.38 -0.42 -19.27
N GLU A 53 -8.41 0.86 -18.84
CA GLU A 53 -8.96 1.97 -19.63
C GLU A 53 -7.91 2.63 -20.51
N LEU A 54 -6.63 2.29 -20.34
CA LEU A 54 -5.55 2.88 -21.14
C LEU A 54 -5.53 2.32 -22.54
N THR A 55 -5.12 3.16 -23.51
CA THR A 55 -4.86 2.70 -24.87
C THR A 55 -3.63 1.79 -24.87
N GLN A 56 -3.50 0.98 -25.92
CA GLN A 56 -2.35 0.07 -26.05
C GLN A 56 -1.03 0.83 -26.08
N GLU A 57 -1.00 1.99 -26.73
CA GLU A 57 0.19 2.83 -26.82
C GLU A 57 0.64 3.33 -25.44
N TRP A 58 -0.30 3.76 -24.58
CA TRP A 58 0.01 4.16 -23.22
C TRP A 58 0.59 3.00 -22.42
N LYS A 59 -0.01 1.82 -22.54
CA LYS A 59 0.48 0.61 -21.83
C LYS A 59 1.90 0.26 -22.23
N GLU A 60 2.19 0.30 -23.53
CA GLU A 60 3.53 -0.05 -24.01
C GLU A 60 4.60 0.97 -23.62
N LEU A 61 4.26 2.25 -23.64
CA LEU A 61 5.23 3.32 -23.39
C LEU A 61 5.44 3.62 -21.92
N TYR A 62 4.39 3.59 -21.12
CA TYR A 62 4.45 4.13 -19.75
C TYR A 62 4.05 3.14 -18.68
N PHE A 63 3.15 2.22 -18.98
CA PHE A 63 2.59 1.28 -17.99
C PHE A 63 2.58 -0.13 -18.53
N PRO A 64 3.76 -0.74 -18.73
CA PRO A 64 3.82 -2.08 -19.34
C PRO A 64 3.13 -3.16 -18.50
N GLN A 65 2.88 -2.89 -17.23
CA GLN A 65 2.22 -3.83 -16.32
C GLN A 65 1.19 -3.10 -15.47
N SER A 66 0.11 -3.81 -15.13
CA SER A 66 -0.93 -3.28 -14.23
C SER A 66 -0.47 -3.21 -12.78
N ARG A 67 0.59 -3.90 -12.42
CA ARG A 67 1.13 -3.99 -11.07
C ARG A 67 2.54 -3.42 -11.00
N MET A 68 2.80 -2.67 -9.92
CA MET A 68 4.15 -2.21 -9.59
C MET A 68 4.58 -2.90 -8.29
N TYR A 69 5.50 -3.84 -8.41
CA TYR A 69 6.00 -4.58 -7.25
C TYR A 69 7.03 -3.75 -6.49
N ILE A 70 6.89 -3.76 -5.17
CA ILE A 70 7.77 -3.01 -4.27
C ILE A 70 8.75 -3.97 -3.62
N PRO A 71 10.07 -3.74 -3.77
CA PRO A 71 11.07 -4.51 -3.03
C PRO A 71 10.88 -4.32 -1.53
N ALA A 72 10.91 -5.41 -0.78
CA ALA A 72 10.76 -5.38 0.66
C ALA A 72 12.07 -5.78 1.33
N LYS A 73 12.46 -4.98 2.32
CA LYS A 73 13.61 -5.29 3.19
C LYS A 73 13.15 -5.27 4.63
N ARG A 74 13.68 -6.18 5.43
CA ARG A 74 13.41 -6.22 6.86
C ARG A 74 13.67 -4.85 7.50
N GLY A 75 12.69 -4.36 8.25
CA GLY A 75 12.76 -3.08 8.93
C GLY A 75 12.35 -1.88 8.08
N GLN A 76 12.08 -2.07 6.80
CA GLN A 76 11.61 -1.00 5.92
C GLN A 76 10.14 -0.69 6.17
N VAL A 77 9.81 0.59 6.22
CA VAL A 77 8.43 1.08 6.29
C VAL A 77 8.05 1.69 4.96
N LEU A 78 6.94 1.23 4.40
CA LEU A 78 6.35 1.82 3.21
C LEU A 78 5.12 2.62 3.62
N LEU A 79 5.09 3.90 3.25
CA LEU A 79 3.94 4.79 3.48
C LEU A 79 3.34 5.20 2.14
N PHE A 80 2.03 5.20 2.06
CA PHE A 80 1.33 5.57 0.84
C PHE A 80 -0.07 6.12 1.14
N PRO A 81 -0.63 6.95 0.25
CA PRO A 81 -2.01 7.39 0.38
C PRO A 81 -2.99 6.21 0.40
N SER A 82 -3.94 6.25 1.33
CA SER A 82 -4.85 5.11 1.57
C SER A 82 -5.76 4.78 0.40
N HIS A 83 -5.94 5.69 -0.57
CA HIS A 83 -6.73 5.44 -1.76
C HIS A 83 -6.01 4.59 -2.81
N MET A 84 -4.71 4.36 -2.67
CA MET A 84 -3.96 3.55 -3.63
C MET A 84 -4.32 2.08 -3.51
N MET A 85 -4.74 1.49 -4.62
CA MET A 85 -5.06 0.06 -4.70
C MET A 85 -3.77 -0.75 -4.60
N HIS A 86 -3.75 -1.74 -3.74
CA HIS A 86 -2.58 -2.58 -3.50
C HIS A 86 -3.00 -3.99 -3.10
N GLY A 87 -2.04 -4.90 -3.15
CA GLY A 87 -2.25 -6.28 -2.75
C GLY A 87 -0.93 -6.98 -2.52
N VAL A 88 -1.00 -8.27 -2.25
CA VAL A 88 0.16 -9.14 -2.08
C VAL A 88 -0.05 -10.39 -2.92
N SER A 89 0.91 -10.71 -3.78
CA SER A 89 0.85 -11.91 -4.60
C SER A 89 0.95 -13.19 -3.75
N VAL A 90 0.58 -14.32 -4.32
CA VAL A 90 0.55 -15.59 -3.61
C VAL A 90 1.93 -15.94 -3.06
N HIS A 91 1.98 -16.24 -1.77
CA HIS A 91 3.19 -16.68 -1.08
C HIS A 91 3.42 -18.16 -1.37
N ARG A 92 4.54 -18.49 -1.99
CA ARG A 92 4.88 -19.86 -2.43
C ARG A 92 6.10 -20.44 -1.75
N SER A 93 6.50 -19.83 -0.62
CA SER A 93 7.64 -20.28 0.18
C SER A 93 7.15 -20.97 1.45
N ASP A 94 7.95 -21.89 1.97
CA ASP A 94 7.70 -22.49 3.28
C ASP A 94 8.13 -21.57 4.44
N LYS A 95 8.95 -20.56 4.13
CA LYS A 95 9.27 -19.51 5.10
C LYS A 95 8.12 -18.55 5.25
N VAL A 96 7.79 -18.21 6.48
CA VAL A 96 6.71 -17.28 6.80
C VAL A 96 7.12 -15.85 6.42
N ARG A 97 6.19 -15.09 5.84
CA ARG A 97 6.36 -13.67 5.58
C ARG A 97 5.45 -12.89 6.54
N ARG A 98 6.03 -11.93 7.25
CA ARG A 98 5.30 -11.17 8.28
C ARG A 98 5.36 -9.68 8.00
N THR A 99 4.27 -9.00 8.25
CA THR A 99 4.18 -7.55 8.16
C THR A 99 3.37 -7.00 9.31
N VAL A 100 3.61 -5.71 9.61
CA VAL A 100 2.72 -4.92 10.46
C VAL A 100 2.16 -3.81 9.59
N ALA A 101 0.84 -3.78 9.45
CA ALA A 101 0.17 -2.75 8.68
C ALA A 101 -0.56 -1.78 9.63
N PHE A 102 -0.73 -0.55 9.18
CA PHE A 102 -1.39 0.47 9.98
C PHE A 102 -2.02 1.53 9.08
N ASN A 103 -3.04 2.18 9.62
CA ASN A 103 -3.70 3.31 8.98
C ASN A 103 -3.52 4.56 9.85
N ILE A 104 -3.33 5.69 9.18
CA ILE A 104 -3.13 6.98 9.82
C ILE A 104 -4.23 7.94 9.36
N ASN A 105 -4.82 8.64 10.31
CA ASN A 105 -5.71 9.76 10.05
C ASN A 105 -5.00 11.05 10.41
N LEU A 106 -5.09 12.02 9.49
CA LEU A 106 -4.54 13.36 9.67
C LEU A 106 -5.68 14.29 10.09
N GLU A 107 -5.51 14.98 11.19
CA GLU A 107 -6.46 15.99 11.64
C GLU A 107 -5.99 17.36 11.18
N LEU A 108 -6.83 18.05 10.41
CA LEU A 108 -6.53 19.41 9.99
C LEU A 108 -6.58 20.35 11.19
N ASN A 109 -5.65 21.31 11.22
CA ASN A 109 -5.70 22.39 12.17
C ASN A 109 -6.84 23.34 11.80
N LYS A 110 -7.89 23.39 12.61
CA LYS A 110 -9.07 24.22 12.34
C LYS A 110 -8.75 25.70 12.16
N GLN A 111 -7.79 26.24 12.92
CA GLN A 111 -7.39 27.63 12.78
C GLN A 111 -6.74 27.89 11.41
N ASN A 112 -5.84 27.04 10.97
CA ASN A 112 -5.21 27.16 9.67
C ASN A 112 -6.22 26.99 8.55
N HIS A 113 -7.17 26.07 8.68
CA HIS A 113 -8.22 25.84 7.73
C HIS A 113 -9.13 27.08 7.60
N SER A 114 -9.57 27.65 8.72
CA SER A 114 -10.38 28.87 8.74
C SER A 114 -9.66 30.05 8.08
N LYS A 115 -8.34 30.22 8.33
CA LYS A 115 -7.54 31.25 7.68
C LYS A 115 -7.49 31.07 6.18
N ASN A 116 -7.33 29.86 5.71
CA ASN A 116 -7.32 29.54 4.27
C ASN A 116 -8.67 29.84 3.62
N GLU A 117 -9.76 29.54 4.27
CA GLU A 117 -11.09 29.88 3.81
C GLU A 117 -11.30 31.39 3.70
N ASN A 118 -10.79 32.13 4.67
CA ASN A 118 -10.91 33.60 4.69
C ASN A 118 -10.07 34.28 3.60
N LEU A 119 -9.01 33.65 3.12
CA LEU A 119 -8.15 34.16 2.07
C LEU A 119 -8.72 33.92 0.66
N SER A 120 -9.67 33.05 0.54
CA SER A 120 -10.32 32.75 -0.72
C SER A 120 -11.54 33.65 -0.94
#